data_9744c01870a53e18e8b5288855f4a7c3
#
_entry.id   9744c01870a53e18e8b5288855f4a7c3
#
_cell.length_a   1.000
_cell.length_b   1.000
_cell.length_c   1.000
_cell.angle_alpha   90.00
_cell.angle_beta   90.00
_cell.angle_gamma   90.00
#
_symmetry.space_group_name_H-M   'P 1'
#
loop_
_entity.id
_entity.type
_entity.pdbx_description
1 polymer ?
#
loop_
_entity_poly.entity_id
_entity_poly.type
_entity_poly.pdbx_seq_one_letter_code
_entity_poly.pdbx_strand_id
1 'polypeptide(L)'
;MKEITRLFDFPYYQLENKPNDAALVTKYNGEWVKTSTQEYIDKANAISRALLKLGVKKGDRIALISTTNRTEWNIMDIGILQIGAQNIPIYPTICAEDYEYVLNHSESTYCFVSDEEVLGKINKVIKNTGLKEVYSFDHIKGCKHYSELLELGKDTSNQEEVEIRKNEVKPSDLATIIYTSGTTGTPKGVMLSHWNITSNVIDSIPRVPLEDGETRVLSFLPICHIFERVLIYVYQHSGTSIYFAEALDKIGENAKEIKPNMMSVVPRLLEKVYDKIMAKAEELTGIKKVLFYWAVSLGEKWEPYGKNGAWYEFKLSIASKLIFSKWRAALGGELHTMVSGSAALQPRLSRIFSAAGMRIMEGYGLTETSPVVSVGRYADKMFKVGTVGIPIDSVEVKIAEDGEILIKGPNVMMGYYKDPEKTASVMTGDYFHTGDKGEIDPDGFLKITGRKKEMFKTSGGKYIIPTLLENDLKQSRFIEQIMVIGEGEKMPAALIQPNFEFVKEWIEHKHQPIGNSFEDIANSEIIQKRIQKEVDKCNQKFGKWEQIKKFEITPEVWSIDSGHLTPTMKMKRAVIKNMYLDLIEKIYRP
;
A
#
# COMPACT_ATOMS: atom_id res chain seq x y z
N MET A 1 14.79 30.29 -4.71
CA MET A 1 14.30 29.13 -3.94
C MET A 1 15.40 28.11 -3.84
N LYS A 2 15.67 27.59 -2.67
CA LYS A 2 16.65 26.49 -2.51
C LYS A 2 16.03 25.26 -3.18
N GLU A 3 16.76 24.62 -4.06
CA GLU A 3 16.29 23.41 -4.75
C GLU A 3 16.10 22.26 -3.75
N ILE A 4 14.98 21.56 -3.80
CA ILE A 4 14.73 20.37 -2.97
C ILE A 4 15.47 19.20 -3.60
N THR A 5 16.51 18.72 -2.95
CA THR A 5 17.34 17.61 -3.46
C THR A 5 17.50 16.47 -2.46
N ARG A 6 17.10 16.70 -1.20
CA ARG A 6 17.22 15.73 -0.10
C ARG A 6 15.90 15.67 0.66
N LEU A 7 15.59 14.53 1.25
CA LEU A 7 14.30 14.30 1.90
C LEU A 7 14.01 15.29 3.05
N PHE A 8 15.02 15.65 3.79
CA PHE A 8 14.85 16.63 4.88
C PHE A 8 14.71 18.08 4.38
N ASP A 9 14.86 18.34 3.09
CA ASP A 9 14.59 19.69 2.55
C ASP A 9 13.08 20.01 2.50
N PHE A 10 12.19 18.98 2.43
CA PHE A 10 10.74 19.18 2.32
C PHE A 10 10.11 19.98 3.47
N PRO A 11 10.31 19.64 4.77
CA PRO A 11 9.74 20.45 5.85
C PRO A 11 10.31 21.86 5.91
N TYR A 12 11.58 22.07 5.52
CA TYR A 12 12.15 23.43 5.43
C TYR A 12 11.53 24.22 4.28
N TYR A 13 11.32 23.58 3.13
CA TYR A 13 10.58 24.18 2.02
C TYR A 13 9.15 24.55 2.44
N GLN A 14 8.47 23.67 3.16
CA GLN A 14 7.12 23.92 3.69
C GLN A 14 7.13 25.13 4.62
N LEU A 15 8.10 25.22 5.54
CA LEU A 15 8.19 26.35 6.46
C LEU A 15 8.39 27.68 5.72
N GLU A 16 9.24 27.69 4.72
CA GLU A 16 9.57 28.90 3.96
C GLU A 16 8.42 29.36 3.04
N ASN A 17 7.69 28.43 2.43
CA ASN A 17 6.75 28.73 1.34
C ASN A 17 5.28 28.54 1.72
N LYS A 18 4.96 27.57 2.58
CA LYS A 18 3.60 27.15 2.94
C LYS A 18 3.52 26.71 4.41
N PRO A 19 3.90 27.57 5.37
CA PRO A 19 3.87 27.22 6.78
C PRO A 19 2.46 26.78 7.21
N ASN A 20 2.38 25.75 8.05
CA ASN A 20 1.10 25.17 8.46
C ASN A 20 1.11 24.92 9.97
N ASP A 21 0.12 25.42 10.69
CA ASP A 21 -0.04 25.22 12.14
C ASP A 21 -0.49 23.80 12.52
N ALA A 22 -0.89 23.02 11.54
CA ALA A 22 -1.31 21.62 11.68
C ALA A 22 -0.63 20.74 10.62
N ALA A 23 0.70 20.88 10.45
CA ALA A 23 1.45 20.13 9.44
C ALA A 23 1.36 18.62 9.67
N LEU A 24 1.51 18.18 10.93
CA LEU A 24 1.36 16.80 11.37
C LEU A 24 0.35 16.74 12.52
N VAL A 25 -0.61 15.82 12.46
CA VAL A 25 -1.67 15.72 13.47
C VAL A 25 -1.88 14.26 13.86
N THR A 26 -1.64 13.94 15.13
CA THR A 26 -1.85 12.60 15.69
C THR A 26 -2.90 12.66 16.79
N LYS A 27 -3.73 11.62 16.89
CA LYS A 27 -4.76 11.55 17.94
C LYS A 27 -4.22 10.83 19.16
N TYR A 28 -4.19 11.50 20.31
CA TYR A 28 -3.81 10.94 21.60
C TYR A 28 -4.94 11.10 22.58
N ASN A 29 -5.30 10.04 23.28
CA ASN A 29 -6.39 10.03 24.27
C ASN A 29 -7.71 10.64 23.76
N GLY A 30 -8.02 10.42 22.48
CA GLY A 30 -9.24 10.93 21.86
C GLY A 30 -9.15 12.37 21.31
N GLU A 31 -8.03 13.07 21.46
CA GLU A 31 -7.83 14.46 21.01
C GLU A 31 -6.82 14.55 19.89
N TRP A 32 -7.14 15.34 18.84
CA TRP A 32 -6.24 15.61 17.73
C TRP A 32 -5.19 16.66 18.12
N VAL A 33 -3.96 16.21 18.34
CA VAL A 33 -2.82 17.05 18.72
C VAL A 33 -2.08 17.50 17.46
N LYS A 34 -2.06 18.80 17.26
CA LYS A 34 -1.40 19.43 16.11
C LYS A 34 0.06 19.70 16.40
N THR A 35 0.90 19.55 15.39
CA THR A 35 2.30 19.95 15.36
C THR A 35 2.49 20.84 14.15
N SER A 36 2.89 22.09 14.37
CA SER A 36 3.15 23.04 13.28
C SER A 36 4.43 22.67 12.51
N THR A 37 4.59 23.25 11.32
CA THR A 37 5.81 23.06 10.53
C THR A 37 7.07 23.48 11.30
N GLN A 38 6.99 24.59 12.06
CA GLN A 38 8.11 25.07 12.89
C GLN A 38 8.44 24.07 14.01
N GLU A 39 7.42 23.63 14.76
CA GLU A 39 7.62 22.64 15.84
C GLU A 39 8.16 21.31 15.33
N TYR A 40 7.73 20.90 14.12
CA TYR A 40 8.24 19.71 13.47
C TYR A 40 9.74 19.80 13.22
N ILE A 41 10.20 20.92 12.64
CA ILE A 41 11.62 21.18 12.38
C ILE A 41 12.42 21.29 13.68
N ASP A 42 11.90 22.00 14.69
CA ASP A 42 12.57 22.19 15.97
C ASP A 42 12.78 20.85 16.69
N LYS A 43 11.74 19.97 16.69
CA LYS A 43 11.84 18.62 17.24
C LYS A 43 12.80 17.73 16.44
N ALA A 44 12.78 17.81 15.10
CA ALA A 44 13.73 17.08 14.26
C ALA A 44 15.18 17.51 14.52
N ASN A 45 15.45 18.81 14.68
CA ASN A 45 16.76 19.32 15.08
C ASN A 45 17.17 18.84 16.48
N ALA A 46 16.22 18.79 17.43
CA ALA A 46 16.49 18.23 18.76
C ALA A 46 16.90 16.76 18.70
N ILE A 47 16.17 15.95 17.88
CA ILE A 47 16.55 14.54 17.63
C ILE A 47 17.95 14.45 17.02
N SER A 48 18.29 15.26 16.02
CA SER A 48 19.62 15.29 15.43
C SER A 48 20.72 15.56 16.44
N ARG A 49 20.53 16.60 17.28
CA ARG A 49 21.47 16.92 18.35
C ARG A 49 21.65 15.78 19.34
N ALA A 50 20.53 15.14 19.73
CA ALA A 50 20.55 13.99 20.63
C ALA A 50 21.31 12.80 20.03
N LEU A 51 21.02 12.46 18.77
CA LEU A 51 21.69 11.35 18.07
C LEU A 51 23.21 11.58 17.94
N LEU A 52 23.64 12.82 17.64
CA LEU A 52 25.06 13.17 17.63
C LEU A 52 25.71 12.99 19.03
N LYS A 53 25.02 13.39 20.11
CA LYS A 53 25.47 13.15 21.49
C LYS A 53 25.55 11.66 21.85
N LEU A 54 24.72 10.82 21.26
CA LEU A 54 24.80 9.37 21.38
C LEU A 54 25.90 8.75 20.50
N GLY A 55 26.65 9.56 19.75
CA GLY A 55 27.76 9.14 18.90
C GLY A 55 27.33 8.55 17.57
N VAL A 56 26.11 8.84 17.09
CA VAL A 56 25.65 8.45 15.75
C VAL A 56 26.48 9.18 14.68
N LYS A 57 26.94 8.43 13.71
CA LYS A 57 27.78 8.91 12.61
C LYS A 57 27.04 8.87 11.28
N LYS A 58 27.56 9.60 10.29
CA LYS A 58 27.10 9.48 8.90
C LYS A 58 27.20 8.01 8.45
N GLY A 59 26.12 7.51 7.87
CA GLY A 59 26.00 6.13 7.41
C GLY A 59 25.54 5.13 8.46
N ASP A 60 25.43 5.51 9.75
CA ASP A 60 24.81 4.66 10.76
C ASP A 60 23.32 4.43 10.45
N ARG A 61 22.79 3.28 10.84
CA ARG A 61 21.42 2.87 10.56
C ARG A 61 20.60 2.83 11.82
N ILE A 62 19.40 3.38 11.72
CA ILE A 62 18.44 3.47 12.82
C ILE A 62 17.12 2.86 12.35
N ALA A 63 16.65 1.86 13.05
CA ALA A 63 15.40 1.17 12.73
C ALA A 63 14.19 1.90 13.30
N LEU A 64 13.16 2.11 12.50
CA LEU A 64 11.87 2.66 12.90
C LEU A 64 10.76 1.65 12.63
N ILE A 65 10.00 1.30 13.67
CA ILE A 65 8.92 0.31 13.61
C ILE A 65 7.68 0.92 14.25
N SER A 66 6.62 1.09 13.49
CA SER A 66 5.38 1.67 14.01
C SER A 66 4.15 0.95 13.46
N THR A 67 3.23 0.58 14.35
CA THR A 67 1.95 -0.08 14.00
C THR A 67 0.98 0.88 13.35
N THR A 68 1.06 2.17 13.71
CA THR A 68 0.27 3.25 13.11
C THR A 68 1.19 4.37 12.67
N ASN A 69 0.77 5.15 11.68
CA ASN A 69 1.46 6.38 11.32
C ASN A 69 1.31 7.41 12.44
N ARG A 70 2.34 8.22 12.65
CA ARG A 70 2.36 9.18 13.77
C ARG A 70 3.39 10.29 13.59
N THR A 71 3.19 11.38 14.28
CA THR A 71 4.06 12.56 14.24
C THR A 71 5.50 12.21 14.61
N GLU A 72 5.72 11.40 15.64
CA GLU A 72 7.05 11.03 16.15
C GLU A 72 7.89 10.30 15.10
N TRP A 73 7.26 9.42 14.30
CA TRP A 73 7.96 8.73 13.24
C TRP A 73 8.53 9.71 12.21
N ASN A 74 7.74 10.73 11.84
CA ASN A 74 8.17 11.75 10.88
C ASN A 74 9.28 12.64 11.46
N ILE A 75 9.18 13.01 12.74
CA ILE A 75 10.23 13.77 13.45
C ILE A 75 11.54 12.98 13.45
N MET A 76 11.47 11.68 13.76
CA MET A 76 12.63 10.80 13.74
C MET A 76 13.23 10.66 12.34
N ASP A 77 12.40 10.48 11.32
CA ASP A 77 12.85 10.36 9.93
C ASP A 77 13.73 11.56 9.53
N ILE A 78 13.23 12.77 9.70
CA ILE A 78 13.99 13.99 9.38
C ILE A 78 15.22 14.14 10.28
N GLY A 79 15.07 13.89 11.59
CA GLY A 79 16.17 13.99 12.54
C GLY A 79 17.33 13.04 12.26
N ILE A 80 17.05 11.84 11.78
CA ILE A 80 18.04 10.85 11.33
C ILE A 80 18.72 11.29 10.05
N LEU A 81 17.92 11.67 9.05
CA LEU A 81 18.40 11.93 7.69
C LEU A 81 19.30 13.18 7.62
N GLN A 82 18.99 14.23 8.38
CA GLN A 82 19.76 15.48 8.29
C GLN A 82 21.17 15.40 8.90
N ILE A 83 21.48 14.37 9.67
CA ILE A 83 22.86 14.10 10.14
C ILE A 83 23.59 13.07 9.27
N GLY A 84 22.99 12.66 8.15
CA GLY A 84 23.52 11.67 7.21
C GLY A 84 23.45 10.23 7.70
N ALA A 85 22.69 9.94 8.77
CA ALA A 85 22.32 8.59 9.15
C ALA A 85 21.16 8.06 8.26
N GLN A 86 20.94 6.76 8.26
CA GLN A 86 19.99 6.08 7.39
C GLN A 86 18.79 5.58 8.18
N ASN A 87 17.57 5.84 7.69
CA ASN A 87 16.35 5.29 8.27
C ASN A 87 16.08 3.90 7.70
N ILE A 88 15.91 2.91 8.58
CA ILE A 88 15.51 1.54 8.25
C ILE A 88 14.07 1.33 8.71
N PRO A 89 13.08 1.62 7.86
CA PRO A 89 11.69 1.43 8.19
C PRO A 89 11.33 -0.05 8.08
N ILE A 90 10.78 -0.61 9.15
CA ILE A 90 10.45 -2.04 9.22
C ILE A 90 8.95 -2.22 9.47
N TYR A 91 8.34 -3.22 8.82
CA TYR A 91 6.94 -3.56 9.04
C TYR A 91 6.70 -4.07 10.47
N PRO A 92 5.65 -3.58 11.17
CA PRO A 92 5.34 -4.02 12.54
C PRO A 92 4.76 -5.44 12.60
N THR A 93 4.33 -5.99 11.47
CA THR A 93 3.61 -7.27 11.40
C THR A 93 4.51 -8.48 11.09
N ILE A 94 5.84 -8.30 11.00
CA ILE A 94 6.76 -9.42 10.80
C ILE A 94 7.01 -10.19 12.09
N CYS A 95 7.52 -11.42 11.97
CA CYS A 95 7.85 -12.26 13.13
C CYS A 95 9.19 -11.84 13.77
N ALA A 96 9.51 -12.40 14.92
CA ALA A 96 10.72 -12.05 15.66
C ALA A 96 12.00 -12.45 14.89
N GLU A 97 11.98 -13.55 14.19
CA GLU A 97 13.09 -14.05 13.37
C GLU A 97 13.39 -13.13 12.20
N ASP A 98 12.36 -12.58 11.57
CA ASP A 98 12.51 -11.59 10.50
C ASP A 98 13.07 -10.27 11.05
N TYR A 99 12.69 -9.86 12.27
CA TYR A 99 13.32 -8.71 12.94
C TYR A 99 14.80 -8.95 13.19
N GLU A 100 15.18 -10.12 13.73
CA GLU A 100 16.57 -10.49 13.95
C GLU A 100 17.38 -10.38 12.65
N TYR A 101 16.84 -10.97 11.57
CA TYR A 101 17.49 -10.92 10.27
C TYR A 101 17.66 -9.47 9.78
N VAL A 102 16.58 -8.67 9.77
CA VAL A 102 16.62 -7.30 9.23
C VAL A 102 17.55 -6.41 10.04
N LEU A 103 17.50 -6.47 11.36
CA LEU A 103 18.35 -5.67 12.26
C LEU A 103 19.83 -6.00 12.10
N ASN A 104 20.18 -7.29 11.99
CA ASN A 104 21.55 -7.74 11.78
C ASN A 104 22.03 -7.44 10.36
N HIS A 105 21.23 -7.74 9.34
CA HIS A 105 21.61 -7.51 7.95
C HIS A 105 21.78 -6.02 7.66
N SER A 106 20.90 -5.15 8.18
CA SER A 106 21.03 -3.70 8.08
C SER A 106 22.11 -3.12 8.98
N GLU A 107 22.62 -3.87 9.97
CA GLU A 107 23.56 -3.38 11.00
C GLU A 107 22.98 -2.18 11.76
N SER A 108 21.68 -2.22 12.09
CA SER A 108 21.02 -1.16 12.84
C SER A 108 21.59 -1.05 14.25
N THR A 109 21.89 0.19 14.68
CA THR A 109 22.51 0.46 15.99
C THR A 109 21.51 0.89 17.05
N TYR A 110 20.41 1.51 16.65
CA TYR A 110 19.30 1.93 17.49
C TYR A 110 17.98 1.49 16.85
N CYS A 111 16.98 1.22 17.68
CA CYS A 111 15.65 0.86 17.25
C CYS A 111 14.59 1.68 17.99
N PHE A 112 13.60 2.17 17.26
CA PHE A 112 12.44 2.87 17.82
C PHE A 112 11.19 2.06 17.48
N VAL A 113 10.40 1.76 18.52
CA VAL A 113 9.18 0.95 18.41
C VAL A 113 7.98 1.77 18.85
N SER A 114 6.80 1.52 18.24
CA SER A 114 5.60 2.26 18.61
C SER A 114 5.06 1.88 19.97
N ASP A 115 4.96 0.58 20.27
CA ASP A 115 4.12 0.03 21.32
C ASP A 115 4.71 -1.24 21.96
N GLU A 116 4.00 -1.75 22.98
CA GLU A 116 4.43 -2.90 23.78
C GLU A 116 4.45 -4.21 22.96
N GLU A 117 3.57 -4.37 21.96
CA GLU A 117 3.54 -5.56 21.11
C GLU A 117 4.82 -5.68 20.30
N VAL A 118 5.20 -4.60 19.61
CA VAL A 118 6.43 -4.55 18.82
C VAL A 118 7.66 -4.71 19.70
N LEU A 119 7.68 -4.01 20.87
CA LEU A 119 8.77 -4.15 21.85
C LEU A 119 8.91 -5.59 22.31
N GLY A 120 7.80 -6.29 22.56
CA GLY A 120 7.81 -7.69 22.96
C GLY A 120 8.44 -8.63 21.92
N LYS A 121 8.23 -8.35 20.62
CA LYS A 121 8.87 -9.09 19.53
C LYS A 121 10.39 -8.80 19.48
N ILE A 122 10.78 -7.52 19.59
CA ILE A 122 12.20 -7.12 19.60
C ILE A 122 12.94 -7.71 20.80
N ASN A 123 12.34 -7.69 21.99
CA ASN A 123 12.96 -8.23 23.20
C ASN A 123 13.29 -9.73 23.12
N LYS A 124 12.58 -10.50 22.28
CA LYS A 124 12.90 -11.92 22.05
C LYS A 124 14.23 -12.11 21.34
N VAL A 125 14.63 -11.16 20.51
CA VAL A 125 15.81 -11.29 19.62
C VAL A 125 16.92 -10.27 19.90
N ILE A 126 16.71 -9.29 20.74
CA ILE A 126 17.63 -8.17 20.99
C ILE A 126 19.06 -8.65 21.33
N LYS A 127 19.17 -9.73 22.11
CA LYS A 127 20.47 -10.30 22.51
C LYS A 127 21.29 -10.85 21.33
N ASN A 128 20.63 -11.15 20.22
CA ASN A 128 21.24 -11.68 19.01
C ASN A 128 21.52 -10.56 17.99
N THR A 129 21.25 -9.30 18.33
CA THR A 129 21.40 -8.15 17.45
C THR A 129 22.51 -7.22 17.91
N GLY A 130 22.97 -6.34 17.02
CA GLY A 130 23.93 -5.27 17.33
C GLY A 130 23.32 -4.01 17.91
N LEU A 131 22.04 -4.03 18.33
CA LEU A 131 21.38 -2.85 18.90
C LEU A 131 22.03 -2.41 20.20
N LYS A 132 22.34 -1.12 20.28
CA LYS A 132 22.86 -0.49 21.50
C LYS A 132 21.72 -0.12 22.47
N GLU A 133 20.59 0.32 21.93
CA GLU A 133 19.43 0.75 22.72
C GLU A 133 18.14 0.65 21.88
N VAL A 134 17.02 0.45 22.59
CA VAL A 134 15.67 0.51 22.04
C VAL A 134 14.89 1.61 22.76
N TYR A 135 14.20 2.44 21.99
CA TYR A 135 13.31 3.49 22.47
C TYR A 135 11.88 3.19 22.03
N SER A 136 10.91 3.65 22.80
CA SER A 136 9.50 3.56 22.43
C SER A 136 8.88 4.93 22.20
N PHE A 137 7.88 4.98 21.31
CA PHE A 137 7.05 6.17 21.11
C PHE A 137 5.94 6.25 22.15
N ASP A 138 5.41 5.11 22.60
CA ASP A 138 4.49 5.05 23.72
C ASP A 138 5.25 4.89 25.04
N HIS A 139 4.66 5.36 26.14
CA HIS A 139 5.25 5.16 27.46
C HIS A 139 5.11 3.70 27.90
N ILE A 140 6.19 2.94 27.79
CA ILE A 140 6.24 1.52 28.15
C ILE A 140 7.16 1.33 29.36
N LYS A 141 6.68 0.64 30.38
CA LYS A 141 7.46 0.38 31.60
C LYS A 141 8.74 -0.40 31.27
N GLY A 142 9.88 0.15 31.65
CA GLY A 142 11.18 -0.50 31.45
C GLY A 142 11.81 -0.29 30.05
N CYS A 143 11.18 0.50 29.18
CA CYS A 143 11.74 0.96 27.93
C CYS A 143 11.97 2.47 27.98
N LYS A 144 13.07 2.95 27.42
CA LYS A 144 13.32 4.38 27.26
C LYS A 144 12.30 4.97 26.30
N HIS A 145 11.80 6.16 26.64
CA HIS A 145 10.84 6.86 25.78
C HIS A 145 11.58 7.84 24.86
N TYR A 146 11.10 8.02 23.63
CA TYR A 146 11.74 8.90 22.63
C TYR A 146 11.85 10.36 23.10
N SER A 147 10.98 10.81 24.03
CA SER A 147 11.05 12.14 24.62
C SER A 147 12.36 12.38 25.40
N GLU A 148 13.04 11.32 25.85
CA GLU A 148 14.38 11.44 26.45
C GLU A 148 15.40 12.00 25.45
N LEU A 149 15.24 11.66 24.16
CA LEU A 149 16.07 12.24 23.11
C LEU A 149 15.71 13.71 22.85
N LEU A 150 14.43 14.05 22.89
CA LEU A 150 14.02 15.47 22.78
C LEU A 150 14.59 16.28 23.93
N GLU A 151 14.57 15.74 25.14
CA GLU A 151 15.17 16.41 26.32
C GLU A 151 16.70 16.55 26.19
N LEU A 152 17.38 15.46 25.81
CA LEU A 152 18.84 15.48 25.56
C LEU A 152 19.22 16.49 24.45
N GLY A 153 18.34 16.66 23.46
CA GLY A 153 18.52 17.57 22.34
C GLY A 153 18.11 19.03 22.63
N LYS A 154 17.58 19.37 23.80
CA LYS A 154 17.30 20.76 24.18
C LYS A 154 18.58 21.59 24.29
N ASP A 155 19.67 20.98 24.71
CA ASP A 155 20.97 21.62 24.68
C ASP A 155 21.42 21.81 23.22
N THR A 156 21.51 23.06 22.80
CA THR A 156 21.83 23.51 21.46
C THR A 156 23.33 23.65 21.18
N SER A 157 24.19 23.30 22.11
CA SER A 157 25.64 23.49 22.02
C SER A 157 26.28 22.82 20.79
N ASN A 158 25.64 21.78 20.24
CA ASN A 158 26.09 21.07 19.03
C ASN A 158 25.20 21.32 17.79
N GLN A 159 24.43 22.43 17.77
CA GLN A 159 23.60 22.76 16.59
C GLN A 159 24.45 23.03 15.34
N GLU A 160 25.61 23.66 15.52
CA GLU A 160 26.54 23.94 14.42
C GLU A 160 26.98 22.61 13.74
N GLU A 161 27.23 21.55 14.51
CA GLU A 161 27.54 20.24 13.94
C GLU A 161 26.37 19.66 13.12
N VAL A 162 25.13 19.85 13.60
CA VAL A 162 23.95 19.46 12.81
C VAL A 162 23.95 20.17 11.46
N GLU A 163 24.20 21.47 11.41
CA GLU A 163 24.22 22.23 10.15
C GLU A 163 25.40 21.81 9.25
N ILE A 164 26.56 21.51 9.81
CA ILE A 164 27.68 20.94 9.04
C ILE A 164 27.26 19.60 8.41
N ARG A 165 26.71 18.70 9.21
CA ARG A 165 26.25 17.39 8.71
C ARG A 165 25.20 17.52 7.61
N LYS A 166 24.21 18.38 7.79
CA LYS A 166 23.19 18.67 6.76
C LYS A 166 23.81 19.12 5.44
N ASN A 167 24.85 19.94 5.49
CA ASN A 167 25.55 20.43 4.30
C ASN A 167 26.43 19.35 3.64
N GLU A 168 26.91 18.38 4.40
CA GLU A 168 27.70 17.24 3.90
C GLU A 168 26.85 16.15 3.22
N VAL A 169 25.53 16.10 3.50
CA VAL A 169 24.65 15.12 2.89
C VAL A 169 24.39 15.48 1.43
N LYS A 170 24.74 14.56 0.54
CA LYS A 170 24.55 14.69 -0.90
C LYS A 170 23.23 14.06 -1.35
N PRO A 171 22.63 14.54 -2.44
CA PRO A 171 21.45 13.89 -3.05
C PRO A 171 21.65 12.41 -3.38
N SER A 172 22.87 12.03 -3.75
CA SER A 172 23.25 10.64 -4.05
C SER A 172 23.53 9.76 -2.84
N ASP A 173 23.58 10.33 -1.62
CA ASP A 173 23.82 9.55 -0.41
C ASP A 173 22.63 8.63 -0.12
N LEU A 174 22.91 7.43 0.41
CA LEU A 174 21.89 6.47 0.82
C LEU A 174 21.05 7.06 1.96
N ALA A 175 19.75 7.18 1.74
CA ALA A 175 18.81 7.70 2.74
C ALA A 175 18.14 6.59 3.54
N THR A 176 17.82 5.47 2.88
CA THR A 176 17.02 4.41 3.50
C THR A 176 17.27 3.06 2.83
N ILE A 177 17.10 1.99 3.61
CA ILE A 177 17.04 0.61 3.09
C ILE A 177 15.67 0.05 3.47
N ILE A 178 14.85 -0.23 2.46
CA ILE A 178 13.51 -0.78 2.65
C ILE A 178 13.53 -2.27 2.34
N TYR A 179 13.18 -3.09 3.34
CA TYR A 179 13.15 -4.53 3.17
C TYR A 179 11.84 -4.99 2.54
N THR A 180 11.95 -5.73 1.45
CA THR A 180 10.81 -6.31 0.73
C THR A 180 10.84 -7.83 0.83
N SER A 181 9.67 -8.45 1.02
CA SER A 181 9.54 -9.91 0.99
C SER A 181 9.78 -10.41 -0.42
N GLY A 182 10.91 -11.04 -0.66
CA GLY A 182 11.19 -11.70 -1.92
C GLY A 182 10.33 -12.96 -2.12
N THR A 183 10.11 -13.36 -3.36
CA THR A 183 9.48 -14.65 -3.70
C THR A 183 10.28 -15.87 -3.20
N THR A 184 11.51 -15.67 -2.76
CA THR A 184 12.46 -16.69 -2.27
C THR A 184 12.49 -16.85 -0.75
N GLY A 185 11.65 -16.10 -0.01
CA GLY A 185 11.53 -16.21 1.46
C GLY A 185 12.35 -15.18 2.24
N THR A 186 13.62 -14.95 1.92
CA THR A 186 14.47 -13.98 2.66
C THR A 186 14.21 -12.55 2.19
N PRO A 187 13.96 -11.61 3.12
CA PRO A 187 13.76 -10.19 2.77
C PRO A 187 15.00 -9.57 2.11
N LYS A 188 14.79 -8.73 1.08
CA LYS A 188 15.84 -8.01 0.37
C LYS A 188 15.80 -6.54 0.74
N GLY A 189 16.95 -5.96 1.05
CA GLY A 189 17.08 -4.54 1.35
C GLY A 189 17.23 -3.71 0.06
N VAL A 190 16.23 -2.95 -0.30
CA VAL A 190 16.27 -2.01 -1.43
C VAL A 190 16.91 -0.71 -0.98
N MET A 191 18.03 -0.33 -1.59
CA MET A 191 18.77 0.89 -1.27
C MET A 191 18.23 2.07 -2.08
N LEU A 192 17.74 3.12 -1.39
CA LEU A 192 17.25 4.33 -2.01
C LEU A 192 18.04 5.55 -1.51
N SER A 193 18.58 6.32 -2.45
CA SER A 193 19.23 7.60 -2.16
C SER A 193 18.20 8.69 -1.85
N HIS A 194 18.67 9.81 -1.31
CA HIS A 194 17.82 11.00 -1.19
C HIS A 194 17.22 11.38 -2.55
N TRP A 195 18.03 11.37 -3.62
CA TRP A 195 17.59 11.77 -4.95
C TRP A 195 16.59 10.80 -5.58
N ASN A 196 16.75 9.49 -5.37
CA ASN A 196 15.77 8.53 -5.90
C ASN A 196 14.35 8.87 -5.44
N ILE A 197 14.18 9.18 -4.14
CA ILE A 197 12.87 9.49 -3.58
C ILE A 197 12.47 10.94 -3.90
N THR A 198 13.39 11.90 -3.77
CA THR A 198 13.09 13.33 -3.99
C THR A 198 12.65 13.61 -5.42
N SER A 199 13.36 13.07 -6.42
CA SER A 199 12.96 13.21 -7.84
C SER A 199 11.56 12.63 -8.08
N ASN A 200 11.28 11.47 -7.49
CA ASN A 200 9.98 10.80 -7.59
C ASN A 200 8.85 11.62 -6.96
N VAL A 201 9.12 12.25 -5.80
CA VAL A 201 8.18 13.19 -5.15
C VAL A 201 7.90 14.37 -6.06
N ILE A 202 8.94 15.05 -6.58
CA ILE A 202 8.81 16.24 -7.42
C ILE A 202 7.98 15.94 -8.67
N ASP A 203 8.26 14.83 -9.35
CA ASP A 203 7.52 14.41 -10.55
C ASP A 203 6.06 13.98 -10.24
N SER A 204 5.79 13.57 -9.00
CA SER A 204 4.46 13.18 -8.56
C SER A 204 3.57 14.36 -8.17
N ILE A 205 4.15 15.48 -7.71
CA ILE A 205 3.41 16.66 -7.26
C ILE A 205 2.40 17.16 -8.31
N PRO A 206 2.77 17.34 -9.60
CA PRO A 206 1.82 17.83 -10.61
C PRO A 206 0.66 16.85 -10.87
N ARG A 207 0.79 15.61 -10.45
CA ARG A 207 -0.22 14.55 -10.67
C ARG A 207 -1.29 14.54 -9.58
N VAL A 208 -0.96 15.02 -8.37
CA VAL A 208 -1.85 14.96 -7.20
C VAL A 208 -2.62 16.29 -7.08
N PRO A 209 -3.96 16.28 -7.09
CA PRO A 209 -4.76 17.50 -7.03
C PRO A 209 -4.89 17.98 -5.57
N LEU A 210 -3.84 18.56 -5.05
CA LEU A 210 -3.80 19.19 -3.73
C LEU A 210 -3.91 20.71 -3.91
N GLU A 211 -4.87 21.31 -3.22
CA GLU A 211 -5.00 22.77 -3.13
C GLU A 211 -4.08 23.28 -2.01
N ASP A 212 -3.40 24.40 -2.27
CA ASP A 212 -2.43 24.96 -1.33
C ASP A 212 -3.08 25.36 0.01
N GLY A 213 -2.58 24.78 1.10
CA GLY A 213 -2.82 25.23 2.47
C GLY A 213 -4.14 24.83 3.13
N GLU A 214 -5.15 24.40 2.38
CA GLU A 214 -6.46 24.02 2.94
C GLU A 214 -6.74 22.51 2.91
N THR A 215 -5.92 21.74 2.23
CA THR A 215 -6.12 20.30 2.05
C THR A 215 -5.79 19.53 3.33
N ARG A 216 -6.70 18.64 3.72
CA ARG A 216 -6.50 17.66 4.80
C ARG A 216 -6.42 16.27 4.21
N VAL A 217 -5.47 15.49 4.66
CA VAL A 217 -5.35 14.08 4.28
C VAL A 217 -5.42 13.18 5.51
N LEU A 218 -5.97 11.99 5.36
CA LEU A 218 -5.93 10.95 6.37
C LEU A 218 -4.94 9.87 5.92
N SER A 219 -3.83 9.76 6.64
CA SER A 219 -2.74 8.82 6.42
C SER A 219 -2.91 7.61 7.33
N PHE A 220 -2.95 6.40 6.77
CA PHE A 220 -3.12 5.15 7.50
C PHE A 220 -2.44 3.93 6.85
N LEU A 221 -1.99 4.04 5.61
CA LEU A 221 -1.17 2.97 5.02
C LEU A 221 0.20 2.96 5.72
N PRO A 222 0.83 1.78 5.87
CA PRO A 222 2.09 1.69 6.62
C PRO A 222 3.15 2.64 6.06
N ILE A 223 3.63 3.58 6.89
CA ILE A 223 4.63 4.58 6.50
C ILE A 223 6.01 3.96 6.21
N CYS A 224 6.26 2.76 6.70
CA CYS A 224 7.42 1.96 6.34
C CYS A 224 7.39 1.51 4.87
N HIS A 225 6.22 1.54 4.22
CA HIS A 225 6.09 1.29 2.79
C HIS A 225 6.37 2.57 2.00
N ILE A 226 7.19 2.47 0.95
CA ILE A 226 7.63 3.63 0.17
C ILE A 226 6.46 4.42 -0.44
N PHE A 227 5.34 3.78 -0.78
CA PHE A 227 4.16 4.44 -1.33
C PHE A 227 3.59 5.51 -0.38
N GLU A 228 3.33 5.16 0.88
CA GLU A 228 2.82 6.12 1.86
C GLU A 228 3.89 7.16 2.20
N ARG A 229 5.15 6.73 2.36
CA ARG A 229 6.25 7.63 2.71
C ARG A 229 6.47 8.73 1.66
N VAL A 230 6.40 8.40 0.37
CA VAL A 230 6.49 9.40 -0.72
C VAL A 230 5.34 10.38 -0.67
N LEU A 231 4.11 9.91 -0.41
CA LEU A 231 2.95 10.79 -0.27
C LEU A 231 3.09 11.77 0.90
N ILE A 232 3.71 11.37 2.02
CA ILE A 232 4.02 12.30 3.12
C ILE A 232 4.86 13.48 2.62
N TYR A 233 5.90 13.23 1.83
CA TYR A 233 6.71 14.32 1.27
C TYR A 233 5.96 15.16 0.23
N VAL A 234 5.08 14.55 -0.58
CA VAL A 234 4.17 15.28 -1.48
C VAL A 234 3.25 16.22 -0.69
N TYR A 235 2.70 15.73 0.43
CA TYR A 235 1.84 16.53 1.31
C TYR A 235 2.59 17.67 1.98
N GLN A 236 3.82 17.44 2.44
CA GLN A 236 4.69 18.48 3.00
C GLN A 236 4.99 19.57 1.96
N HIS A 237 5.36 19.19 0.75
CA HIS A 237 5.58 20.15 -0.34
C HIS A 237 4.35 21.01 -0.64
N SER A 238 3.17 20.42 -0.54
CA SER A 238 1.90 21.12 -0.83
C SER A 238 1.34 21.92 0.36
N GLY A 239 2.00 21.89 1.52
CA GLY A 239 1.50 22.58 2.73
C GLY A 239 0.27 21.93 3.36
N THR A 240 0.00 20.67 3.01
CA THR A 240 -1.18 19.90 3.43
C THR A 240 -1.12 19.51 4.91
N SER A 241 -2.26 19.53 5.60
CA SER A 241 -2.39 19.00 6.96
C SER A 241 -2.52 17.48 6.95
N ILE A 242 -1.56 16.77 7.55
CA ILE A 242 -1.49 15.30 7.55
C ILE A 242 -2.03 14.78 8.87
N TYR A 243 -3.21 14.15 8.84
CA TYR A 243 -3.82 13.48 9.98
C TYR A 243 -3.51 12.00 9.93
N PHE A 244 -3.02 11.46 11.03
CA PHE A 244 -2.68 10.04 11.17
C PHE A 244 -3.83 9.30 11.85
N ALA A 245 -4.36 8.26 11.18
CA ALA A 245 -5.44 7.46 11.74
C ALA A 245 -4.99 6.68 12.99
N GLU A 246 -5.87 6.56 13.97
CA GLU A 246 -5.61 5.83 15.22
C GLU A 246 -5.38 4.34 14.99
N ALA A 247 -6.18 3.74 14.09
CA ALA A 247 -6.12 2.33 13.70
C ALA A 247 -6.89 2.11 12.40
N LEU A 248 -6.70 0.96 11.76
CA LEU A 248 -7.37 0.63 10.49
C LEU A 248 -8.89 0.49 10.63
N ASP A 249 -9.39 0.02 11.75
CA ASP A 249 -10.82 -0.09 12.05
C ASP A 249 -11.47 1.27 12.35
N LYS A 250 -10.68 2.29 12.71
CA LYS A 250 -11.10 3.65 13.03
C LYS A 250 -11.12 4.61 11.83
N ILE A 251 -10.66 4.19 10.65
CA ILE A 251 -10.58 5.05 9.46
C ILE A 251 -11.90 5.79 9.18
N GLY A 252 -13.05 5.09 9.26
CA GLY A 252 -14.35 5.69 8.98
C GLY A 252 -14.79 6.73 10.03
N GLU A 253 -14.45 6.54 11.29
CA GLU A 253 -14.71 7.48 12.39
C GLU A 253 -13.80 8.70 12.23
N ASN A 254 -12.50 8.48 12.09
CA ASN A 254 -11.52 9.55 11.89
C ASN A 254 -11.82 10.37 10.64
N ALA A 255 -12.22 9.74 9.52
CA ALA A 255 -12.60 10.46 8.31
C ALA A 255 -13.80 11.40 8.52
N LYS A 256 -14.80 10.99 9.34
CA LYS A 256 -15.94 11.87 9.67
C LYS A 256 -15.52 13.07 10.52
N GLU A 257 -14.56 12.87 11.45
CA GLU A 257 -14.07 13.94 12.33
C GLU A 257 -13.28 15.00 11.56
N ILE A 258 -12.33 14.56 10.72
CA ILE A 258 -11.39 15.46 10.05
C ILE A 258 -11.84 15.90 8.66
N LYS A 259 -12.79 15.20 8.04
CA LYS A 259 -13.30 15.44 6.68
C LYS A 259 -12.17 15.60 5.67
N PRO A 260 -11.42 14.52 5.39
CA PRO A 260 -10.26 14.59 4.50
C PRO A 260 -10.70 14.89 3.08
N ASN A 261 -9.88 15.62 2.34
CA ASN A 261 -10.09 15.90 0.92
C ASN A 261 -9.52 14.79 0.05
N MET A 262 -8.46 14.13 0.56
CA MET A 262 -7.76 13.06 -0.14
C MET A 262 -7.32 11.97 0.84
N MET A 263 -7.22 10.74 0.33
CA MET A 263 -6.69 9.57 1.04
C MET A 263 -5.88 8.68 0.11
N SER A 264 -4.79 8.11 0.60
CA SER A 264 -4.13 6.97 -0.02
C SER A 264 -4.89 5.69 0.35
N VAL A 265 -5.08 4.80 -0.62
CA VAL A 265 -5.85 3.56 -0.43
C VAL A 265 -5.18 2.39 -1.13
N VAL A 266 -5.51 1.19 -0.71
CA VAL A 266 -5.20 -0.04 -1.45
C VAL A 266 -6.49 -0.68 -1.95
N PRO A 267 -6.46 -1.45 -3.06
CA PRO A 267 -7.65 -2.09 -3.63
C PRO A 267 -8.48 -2.86 -2.60
N ARG A 268 -7.82 -3.58 -1.71
CA ARG A 268 -8.49 -4.36 -0.66
C ARG A 268 -9.36 -3.54 0.29
N LEU A 269 -8.94 -2.32 0.61
CA LEU A 269 -9.77 -1.42 1.43
C LEU A 269 -11.03 -1.00 0.67
N LEU A 270 -10.89 -0.66 -0.60
CA LEU A 270 -12.05 -0.28 -1.45
C LEU A 270 -13.04 -1.43 -1.62
N GLU A 271 -12.55 -2.66 -1.77
CA GLU A 271 -13.37 -3.88 -1.79
C GLU A 271 -14.18 -4.00 -0.49
N LYS A 272 -13.52 -3.95 0.67
CA LYS A 272 -14.18 -4.02 1.98
C LYS A 272 -15.20 -2.90 2.22
N VAL A 273 -14.87 -1.68 1.81
CA VAL A 273 -15.81 -0.55 1.91
C VAL A 273 -17.02 -0.78 1.01
N TYR A 274 -16.81 -1.22 -0.23
CA TYR A 274 -17.89 -1.53 -1.15
C TYR A 274 -18.78 -2.66 -0.62
N ASP A 275 -18.20 -3.73 -0.10
CA ASP A 275 -18.93 -4.87 0.47
C ASP A 275 -19.80 -4.45 1.67
N LYS A 276 -19.27 -3.61 2.56
CA LYS A 276 -20.05 -3.03 3.67
C LYS A 276 -21.21 -2.17 3.18
N ILE A 277 -21.02 -1.41 2.10
CA ILE A 277 -22.08 -0.61 1.47
C ILE A 277 -23.16 -1.53 0.88
N MET A 278 -22.76 -2.60 0.19
CA MET A 278 -23.68 -3.57 -0.41
C MET A 278 -24.44 -4.38 0.65
N ALA A 279 -23.81 -4.76 1.75
CA ALA A 279 -24.47 -5.43 2.86
C ALA A 279 -25.59 -4.57 3.45
N LYS A 280 -25.31 -3.30 3.73
CA LYS A 280 -26.35 -2.35 4.19
C LYS A 280 -27.49 -2.16 3.19
N ALA A 281 -27.21 -2.31 1.89
CA ALA A 281 -28.24 -2.18 0.86
C ALA A 281 -29.22 -3.37 0.86
N GLU A 282 -28.82 -4.55 1.32
CA GLU A 282 -29.70 -5.71 1.44
C GLU A 282 -30.81 -5.51 2.47
N GLU A 283 -30.54 -4.71 3.49
CA GLU A 283 -31.52 -4.31 4.53
C GLU A 283 -32.56 -3.30 4.01
N LEU A 284 -32.30 -2.64 2.86
CA LEU A 284 -33.23 -1.71 2.27
C LEU A 284 -34.45 -2.41 1.68
N THR A 285 -35.62 -1.76 1.78
CA THR A 285 -36.88 -2.26 1.26
C THR A 285 -37.53 -1.26 0.27
N GLY A 286 -38.44 -1.76 -0.56
CA GLY A 286 -39.26 -0.94 -1.43
C GLY A 286 -38.43 -0.05 -2.38
N ILE A 287 -38.88 1.16 -2.59
CA ILE A 287 -38.29 2.10 -3.57
C ILE A 287 -36.82 2.48 -3.23
N LYS A 288 -36.46 2.48 -1.95
CA LYS A 288 -35.06 2.77 -1.53
C LYS A 288 -34.10 1.70 -2.06
N LYS A 289 -34.48 0.43 -2.03
CA LYS A 289 -33.68 -0.66 -2.59
C LYS A 289 -33.52 -0.54 -4.10
N VAL A 290 -34.61 -0.26 -4.80
CA VAL A 290 -34.61 -0.07 -6.26
C VAL A 290 -33.70 1.09 -6.66
N LEU A 291 -33.83 2.26 -6.00
CA LEU A 291 -32.99 3.43 -6.27
C LEU A 291 -31.51 3.18 -5.97
N PHE A 292 -31.21 2.41 -4.93
CA PHE A 292 -29.83 2.06 -4.59
C PHE A 292 -29.18 1.23 -5.72
N TYR A 293 -29.81 0.13 -6.14
CA TYR A 293 -29.26 -0.72 -7.21
C TYR A 293 -29.24 -0.03 -8.56
N TRP A 294 -30.19 0.86 -8.83
CA TRP A 294 -30.16 1.72 -10.01
C TRP A 294 -28.93 2.65 -10.00
N ALA A 295 -28.61 3.29 -8.87
CA ALA A 295 -27.44 4.14 -8.75
C ALA A 295 -26.13 3.34 -8.92
N VAL A 296 -26.05 2.12 -8.32
CA VAL A 296 -24.91 1.22 -8.50
C VAL A 296 -24.74 0.84 -9.97
N SER A 297 -25.83 0.46 -10.66
CA SER A 297 -25.80 0.12 -12.10
C SER A 297 -25.36 1.29 -13.00
N LEU A 298 -25.66 2.54 -12.59
CA LEU A 298 -25.10 3.72 -13.27
C LEU A 298 -23.60 3.82 -12.99
N GLY A 299 -23.18 3.69 -11.72
CA GLY A 299 -21.78 3.77 -11.34
C GLY A 299 -20.89 2.77 -12.08
N GLU A 300 -21.37 1.52 -12.26
CA GLU A 300 -20.63 0.47 -12.98
C GLU A 300 -20.35 0.81 -14.46
N LYS A 301 -21.14 1.68 -15.05
CA LYS A 301 -21.03 2.11 -16.44
C LYS A 301 -20.31 3.45 -16.63
N TRP A 302 -19.90 4.07 -15.53
CA TRP A 302 -19.27 5.38 -15.58
C TRP A 302 -17.97 5.36 -16.40
N GLU A 303 -17.84 6.36 -17.25
CA GLU A 303 -16.61 6.66 -17.97
C GLU A 303 -16.25 8.15 -17.77
N PRO A 304 -14.95 8.47 -17.70
CA PRO A 304 -14.49 9.85 -17.45
C PRO A 304 -14.86 10.79 -18.61
N TYR A 305 -14.84 12.08 -18.29
CA TYR A 305 -14.94 13.18 -19.26
C TYR A 305 -16.26 13.22 -20.04
N GLY A 306 -17.36 12.76 -19.43
CA GLY A 306 -18.69 12.81 -20.03
C GLY A 306 -18.90 11.87 -21.22
N LYS A 307 -18.04 10.86 -21.40
CA LYS A 307 -18.13 9.90 -22.52
C LYS A 307 -19.47 9.15 -22.59
N ASN A 308 -20.19 9.07 -21.47
CA ASN A 308 -21.54 8.45 -21.44
C ASN A 308 -22.67 9.35 -21.97
N GLY A 309 -22.39 10.63 -22.25
CA GLY A 309 -23.35 11.59 -22.81
C GLY A 309 -24.26 12.26 -21.77
N ALA A 310 -24.90 13.37 -22.17
CA ALA A 310 -25.62 14.27 -21.27
C ALA A 310 -26.79 13.62 -20.51
N TRP A 311 -27.50 12.69 -21.12
CA TRP A 311 -28.59 11.95 -20.45
C TRP A 311 -28.12 11.05 -19.33
N TYR A 312 -26.95 10.43 -19.49
CA TYR A 312 -26.34 9.67 -18.42
C TYR A 312 -25.90 10.58 -17.26
N GLU A 313 -25.23 11.70 -17.57
CA GLU A 313 -24.77 12.67 -16.57
C GLU A 313 -25.95 13.25 -15.76
N PHE A 314 -27.08 13.52 -16.41
CA PHE A 314 -28.30 13.94 -15.72
C PHE A 314 -28.79 12.87 -14.73
N LYS A 315 -28.88 11.60 -15.13
CA LYS A 315 -29.23 10.49 -14.23
C LYS A 315 -28.22 10.33 -13.10
N LEU A 316 -26.93 10.45 -13.39
CA LEU A 316 -25.86 10.35 -12.41
C LEU A 316 -25.97 11.48 -11.37
N SER A 317 -26.36 12.70 -11.78
CA SER A 317 -26.56 13.82 -10.83
C SER A 317 -27.68 13.52 -9.83
N ILE A 318 -28.76 12.88 -10.26
CA ILE A 318 -29.86 12.43 -9.39
C ILE A 318 -29.36 11.32 -8.43
N ALA A 319 -28.66 10.31 -8.96
CA ALA A 319 -28.07 9.23 -8.15
C ALA A 319 -27.07 9.79 -7.12
N SER A 320 -26.29 10.79 -7.50
CA SER A 320 -25.33 11.48 -6.62
C SER A 320 -26.01 12.15 -5.44
N LYS A 321 -27.15 12.84 -5.66
CA LYS A 321 -27.91 13.51 -4.60
C LYS A 321 -28.62 12.51 -3.67
N LEU A 322 -29.22 11.48 -4.22
CA LEU A 322 -30.07 10.56 -3.45
C LEU A 322 -29.30 9.45 -2.74
N ILE A 323 -28.26 8.94 -3.37
CA ILE A 323 -27.53 7.72 -2.92
C ILE A 323 -26.07 8.02 -2.60
N PHE A 324 -25.29 8.53 -3.57
CA PHE A 324 -23.84 8.68 -3.38
C PHE A 324 -23.45 9.77 -2.37
N SER A 325 -24.33 10.75 -2.12
CA SER A 325 -24.14 11.70 -1.01
C SER A 325 -23.98 11.01 0.35
N LYS A 326 -24.67 9.89 0.57
CA LYS A 326 -24.55 9.10 1.80
C LYS A 326 -23.20 8.37 1.90
N TRP A 327 -22.67 7.93 0.76
CA TRP A 327 -21.35 7.31 0.71
C TRP A 327 -20.25 8.33 1.04
N ARG A 328 -20.33 9.51 0.44
CA ARG A 328 -19.41 10.61 0.77
C ARG A 328 -19.51 11.03 2.23
N ALA A 329 -20.73 11.17 2.77
CA ALA A 329 -20.94 11.52 4.17
C ALA A 329 -20.35 10.49 5.15
N ALA A 330 -20.34 9.21 4.77
CA ALA A 330 -19.71 8.15 5.58
C ALA A 330 -18.18 8.31 5.71
N LEU A 331 -17.57 9.07 4.79
CA LEU A 331 -16.14 9.40 4.76
C LEU A 331 -15.86 10.90 4.99
N GLY A 332 -16.78 11.59 5.71
CA GLY A 332 -16.60 12.98 6.11
C GLY A 332 -17.20 14.01 5.14
N GLY A 333 -17.63 13.62 3.95
CA GLY A 333 -18.36 14.48 3.00
C GLY A 333 -17.49 15.27 2.01
N GLU A 334 -16.22 15.49 2.32
CA GLU A 334 -15.29 16.31 1.52
C GLU A 334 -14.27 15.50 0.71
N LEU A 335 -14.27 14.18 0.85
CA LEU A 335 -13.35 13.29 0.13
C LEU A 335 -13.69 13.28 -1.37
N HIS A 336 -12.81 13.83 -2.18
CA HIS A 336 -12.96 13.90 -3.65
C HIS A 336 -11.89 13.12 -4.41
N THR A 337 -10.76 12.75 -3.76
CA THR A 337 -9.66 12.04 -4.41
C THR A 337 -9.14 10.90 -3.55
N MET A 338 -8.96 9.76 -4.16
CA MET A 338 -8.25 8.61 -3.58
C MET A 338 -7.13 8.19 -4.52
N VAL A 339 -5.93 7.98 -3.98
CA VAL A 339 -4.79 7.45 -4.74
C VAL A 339 -4.64 5.98 -4.40
N SER A 340 -4.80 5.12 -5.40
CA SER A 340 -4.72 3.67 -5.23
C SER A 340 -3.44 3.11 -5.84
N GLY A 341 -2.73 2.28 -5.08
CA GLY A 341 -1.49 1.64 -5.50
C GLY A 341 -1.27 0.27 -4.87
N SER A 342 -0.07 -0.26 -5.02
CA SER A 342 0.43 -1.53 -4.45
C SER A 342 -0.18 -2.81 -5.03
N ALA A 343 -1.35 -2.79 -5.63
CA ALA A 343 -2.00 -3.92 -6.31
C ALA A 343 -2.95 -3.42 -7.41
N ALA A 344 -3.35 -4.30 -8.31
CA ALA A 344 -4.31 -3.98 -9.36
C ALA A 344 -5.70 -3.71 -8.77
N LEU A 345 -6.31 -2.60 -9.15
CA LEU A 345 -7.68 -2.26 -8.79
C LEU A 345 -8.65 -2.81 -9.83
N GLN A 346 -9.78 -3.32 -9.36
CA GLN A 346 -10.87 -3.75 -10.22
C GLN A 346 -11.47 -2.52 -10.95
N PRO A 347 -11.54 -2.51 -12.29
CA PRO A 347 -12.11 -1.38 -13.06
C PRO A 347 -13.52 -1.00 -12.63
N ARG A 348 -14.32 -1.96 -12.15
CA ARG A 348 -15.65 -1.73 -11.61
C ARG A 348 -15.63 -0.79 -10.39
N LEU A 349 -14.69 -1.02 -9.45
CA LEU A 349 -14.58 -0.18 -8.26
C LEU A 349 -14.08 1.22 -8.61
N SER A 350 -13.10 1.33 -9.51
CA SER A 350 -12.64 2.60 -10.04
C SER A 350 -13.81 3.43 -10.61
N ARG A 351 -14.69 2.79 -11.42
CA ARG A 351 -15.91 3.42 -11.96
C ARG A 351 -16.88 3.86 -10.87
N ILE A 352 -17.28 2.95 -9.98
CA ILE A 352 -18.33 3.21 -8.98
C ILE A 352 -17.94 4.31 -8.01
N PHE A 353 -16.74 4.28 -7.46
CA PHE A 353 -16.29 5.32 -6.53
C PHE A 353 -16.10 6.66 -7.24
N SER A 354 -15.58 6.66 -8.47
CA SER A 354 -15.47 7.88 -9.26
C SER A 354 -16.83 8.47 -9.62
N ALA A 355 -17.80 7.64 -9.99
CA ALA A 355 -19.20 8.04 -10.20
C ALA A 355 -19.84 8.62 -8.93
N ALA A 356 -19.45 8.11 -7.76
CA ALA A 356 -19.88 8.62 -6.47
C ALA A 356 -19.23 9.97 -6.10
N GLY A 357 -18.33 10.51 -6.93
CA GLY A 357 -17.62 11.78 -6.71
C GLY A 357 -16.31 11.63 -5.93
N MET A 358 -15.89 10.40 -5.61
CA MET A 358 -14.62 10.08 -4.98
C MET A 358 -13.69 9.48 -6.04
N ARG A 359 -12.99 10.34 -6.78
CA ARG A 359 -12.16 9.94 -7.93
C ARG A 359 -10.99 9.08 -7.49
N ILE A 360 -10.80 7.94 -8.13
CA ILE A 360 -9.67 7.06 -7.84
C ILE A 360 -8.60 7.26 -8.90
N MET A 361 -7.44 7.70 -8.48
CA MET A 361 -6.24 7.77 -9.31
C MET A 361 -5.41 6.52 -9.06
N GLU A 362 -5.25 5.70 -10.08
CA GLU A 362 -4.44 4.49 -10.02
C GLU A 362 -3.00 4.82 -10.35
N GLY A 363 -2.07 4.30 -9.55
CA GLY A 363 -0.63 4.40 -9.77
C GLY A 363 0.06 3.03 -9.76
N TYR A 364 1.19 2.96 -10.45
CA TYR A 364 2.05 1.79 -10.53
C TYR A 364 3.47 2.14 -10.13
N GLY A 365 4.10 1.20 -9.45
CA GLY A 365 5.50 1.24 -9.08
C GLY A 365 5.88 0.17 -8.07
N LEU A 366 7.16 0.15 -7.75
CA LEU A 366 7.79 -0.81 -6.86
C LEU A 366 8.65 -0.07 -5.83
N THR A 367 9.07 -0.75 -4.79
CA THR A 367 10.07 -0.18 -3.87
C THR A 367 11.35 0.18 -4.62
N GLU A 368 11.74 -0.65 -5.57
CA GLU A 368 12.89 -0.47 -6.46
C GLU A 368 12.78 0.73 -7.41
N THR A 369 11.60 1.37 -7.49
CA THR A 369 11.36 2.57 -8.33
C THR A 369 10.90 3.80 -7.54
N SER A 370 10.99 3.82 -6.21
CA SER A 370 10.87 4.95 -5.25
C SER A 370 9.52 5.69 -5.12
N PRO A 371 8.31 5.18 -5.22
CA PRO A 371 7.91 4.00 -5.96
C PRO A 371 7.35 4.32 -7.35
N VAL A 372 6.88 5.57 -7.62
CA VAL A 372 5.99 5.92 -8.73
C VAL A 372 6.70 5.81 -10.06
N VAL A 373 6.15 4.99 -10.95
CA VAL A 373 6.51 4.88 -12.37
C VAL A 373 5.48 5.61 -13.21
N SER A 374 4.21 5.39 -12.91
CA SER A 374 3.08 6.03 -13.59
C SER A 374 1.94 6.27 -12.63
N VAL A 375 1.12 7.28 -12.90
CA VAL A 375 -0.08 7.59 -12.14
C VAL A 375 -1.09 8.33 -13.01
N GLY A 376 -2.37 8.01 -12.84
CA GLY A 376 -3.47 8.71 -13.51
C GLY A 376 -3.68 10.11 -12.95
N ARG A 377 -4.12 11.06 -13.81
CA ARG A 377 -4.52 12.42 -13.44
C ARG A 377 -5.79 12.81 -14.19
N TYR A 378 -6.80 13.32 -13.47
CA TYR A 378 -8.04 13.73 -14.13
C TYR A 378 -7.88 14.98 -14.99
N ALA A 379 -7.02 15.90 -14.58
CA ALA A 379 -6.66 17.04 -15.43
C ALA A 379 -6.02 16.54 -16.73
N ASP A 380 -6.16 17.34 -17.79
CA ASP A 380 -5.52 17.12 -19.10
C ASP A 380 -5.86 15.77 -19.75
N LYS A 381 -6.96 15.13 -19.32
CA LYS A 381 -7.41 13.81 -19.79
C LYS A 381 -6.41 12.66 -19.58
N MET A 382 -5.56 12.78 -18.58
CA MET A 382 -4.54 11.77 -18.25
C MET A 382 -5.08 10.66 -17.32
N PHE A 383 -6.36 10.34 -17.42
CA PHE A 383 -6.98 9.25 -16.67
C PHE A 383 -7.79 8.33 -17.60
N LYS A 384 -7.59 7.02 -17.45
CA LYS A 384 -8.32 5.99 -18.20
C LYS A 384 -8.53 4.78 -17.29
N VAL A 385 -9.80 4.38 -17.13
CA VAL A 385 -10.16 3.23 -16.27
C VAL A 385 -9.49 1.96 -16.75
N GLY A 386 -8.92 1.18 -15.82
CA GLY A 386 -8.23 -0.08 -16.10
C GLY A 386 -6.79 0.09 -16.57
N THR A 387 -6.24 1.30 -16.44
CA THR A 387 -4.82 1.60 -16.64
C THR A 387 -4.23 2.21 -15.37
N VAL A 388 -2.91 2.20 -15.25
CA VAL A 388 -2.20 2.82 -14.14
C VAL A 388 -1.67 4.22 -14.49
N GLY A 389 -2.32 4.88 -15.44
CA GLY A 389 -1.98 6.23 -15.88
C GLY A 389 -0.82 6.27 -16.88
N ILE A 390 -0.23 7.45 -16.99
CA ILE A 390 0.90 7.75 -17.89
C ILE A 390 2.17 7.84 -17.04
N PRO A 391 3.34 7.40 -17.55
CA PRO A 391 4.61 7.56 -16.86
C PRO A 391 4.84 9.00 -16.37
N ILE A 392 5.46 9.16 -15.20
CA ILE A 392 5.85 10.48 -14.68
C ILE A 392 7.03 11.04 -15.49
N ASP A 393 7.25 12.35 -15.42
CA ASP A 393 8.02 13.08 -16.43
C ASP A 393 9.49 12.63 -16.57
N SER A 394 10.20 12.29 -15.48
CA SER A 394 11.60 11.87 -15.54
C SER A 394 11.80 10.35 -15.71
N VAL A 395 10.71 9.58 -15.91
CA VAL A 395 10.74 8.13 -15.98
C VAL A 395 10.44 7.63 -17.38
N GLU A 396 11.40 6.92 -17.96
CA GLU A 396 11.25 6.22 -19.23
C GLU A 396 10.74 4.79 -18.99
N VAL A 397 9.65 4.43 -19.68
CA VAL A 397 9.06 3.08 -19.64
C VAL A 397 9.19 2.45 -21.01
N LYS A 398 9.80 1.27 -21.07
CA LYS A 398 9.93 0.46 -22.28
C LYS A 398 9.30 -0.92 -22.06
N ILE A 399 8.62 -1.42 -23.08
CA ILE A 399 8.11 -2.80 -23.08
C ILE A 399 9.09 -3.67 -23.86
N ALA A 400 9.64 -4.69 -23.21
CA ALA A 400 10.54 -5.65 -23.85
C ALA A 400 9.79 -6.58 -24.81
N GLU A 401 10.49 -7.33 -25.65
CA GLU A 401 9.90 -8.25 -26.62
C GLU A 401 9.03 -9.34 -25.96
N ASP A 402 9.38 -9.75 -24.75
CA ASP A 402 8.58 -10.71 -23.96
C ASP A 402 7.42 -10.06 -23.18
N GLY A 403 7.23 -8.74 -23.34
CA GLY A 403 6.20 -7.96 -22.67
C GLY A 403 6.58 -7.46 -21.29
N GLU A 404 7.83 -7.65 -20.83
CA GLU A 404 8.27 -7.14 -19.52
C GLU A 404 8.39 -5.61 -19.53
N ILE A 405 7.96 -4.98 -18.45
CA ILE A 405 8.09 -3.55 -18.22
C ILE A 405 9.52 -3.26 -17.75
N LEU A 406 10.24 -2.43 -18.48
CA LEU A 406 11.57 -1.95 -18.18
C LEU A 406 11.52 -0.47 -17.81
N ILE A 407 12.22 -0.08 -16.74
CA ILE A 407 12.18 1.26 -16.19
C ILE A 407 13.58 1.86 -16.17
N LYS A 408 13.69 3.11 -16.67
CA LYS A 408 14.88 3.94 -16.55
C LYS A 408 14.48 5.30 -16.00
N GLY A 409 15.21 5.80 -15.01
CA GLY A 409 14.95 7.11 -14.42
C GLY A 409 15.71 7.32 -13.12
N PRO A 410 15.71 8.55 -12.60
CA PRO A 410 16.36 8.88 -11.34
C PRO A 410 15.72 8.19 -10.14
N ASN A 411 14.49 7.71 -10.27
CA ASN A 411 13.72 6.98 -9.26
C ASN A 411 14.16 5.52 -9.09
N VAL A 412 14.97 4.97 -10.01
CA VAL A 412 15.47 3.58 -9.92
C VAL A 412 16.48 3.46 -8.77
N MET A 413 16.32 2.45 -7.95
CA MET A 413 17.15 2.16 -6.77
C MET A 413 18.65 2.13 -7.06
N MET A 414 19.45 2.32 -6.03
CA MET A 414 20.91 2.13 -6.09
C MET A 414 21.30 0.65 -6.24
N GLY A 415 20.41 -0.27 -5.86
CA GLY A 415 20.62 -1.72 -5.89
C GLY A 415 20.11 -2.40 -4.62
N TYR A 416 20.34 -3.71 -4.51
CA TYR A 416 20.04 -4.48 -3.30
C TYR A 416 21.23 -4.44 -2.34
N TYR A 417 20.96 -4.14 -1.08
CA TYR A 417 21.98 -4.03 -0.04
C TYR A 417 22.68 -5.37 0.18
N LYS A 418 24.01 -5.36 0.12
CA LYS A 418 24.89 -6.54 0.22
C LYS A 418 24.60 -7.65 -0.81
N ASP A 419 23.92 -7.35 -1.92
CA ASP A 419 23.59 -8.31 -2.97
C ASP A 419 23.83 -7.74 -4.37
N PRO A 420 25.10 -7.53 -4.77
CA PRO A 420 25.45 -6.98 -6.07
C PRO A 420 25.10 -7.92 -7.24
N GLU A 421 25.16 -9.24 -7.04
CA GLU A 421 24.81 -10.25 -8.06
C GLU A 421 23.32 -10.14 -8.38
N LYS A 422 22.49 -10.04 -7.35
CA LYS A 422 21.05 -9.84 -7.53
C LYS A 422 20.75 -8.51 -8.20
N THR A 423 21.46 -7.46 -7.83
CA THR A 423 21.34 -6.14 -8.48
C THR A 423 21.64 -6.26 -9.98
N ALA A 424 22.78 -6.86 -10.34
CA ALA A 424 23.15 -7.07 -11.73
C ALA A 424 22.13 -7.92 -12.50
N SER A 425 21.52 -8.92 -11.86
CA SER A 425 20.52 -9.80 -12.49
C SER A 425 19.20 -9.13 -12.86
N VAL A 426 18.92 -7.94 -12.33
CA VAL A 426 17.70 -7.16 -12.61
C VAL A 426 17.96 -5.87 -13.38
N MET A 427 19.15 -5.70 -13.91
CA MET A 427 19.53 -4.53 -14.71
C MET A 427 20.02 -4.94 -16.11
N THR A 428 19.64 -4.19 -17.13
CA THR A 428 20.23 -4.26 -18.47
C THR A 428 20.58 -2.85 -18.91
N GLY A 429 21.86 -2.50 -18.87
CA GLY A 429 22.30 -1.11 -19.00
C GLY A 429 21.68 -0.27 -17.89
N ASP A 430 21.01 0.81 -18.28
CA ASP A 430 20.31 1.71 -17.31
C ASP A 430 18.87 1.28 -17.00
N TYR A 431 18.38 0.18 -17.60
CA TYR A 431 17.01 -0.27 -17.42
C TYR A 431 16.88 -1.31 -16.31
N PHE A 432 15.99 -1.05 -15.38
CA PHE A 432 15.57 -1.97 -14.34
C PHE A 432 14.46 -2.90 -14.87
N HIS A 433 14.62 -4.20 -14.65
CA HIS A 433 13.66 -5.24 -14.95
C HIS A 433 12.65 -5.40 -13.80
N THR A 434 11.40 -4.99 -14.02
CA THR A 434 10.39 -4.98 -12.97
C THR A 434 9.87 -6.38 -12.61
N GLY A 435 9.98 -7.34 -13.54
CA GLY A 435 9.32 -8.62 -13.44
C GLY A 435 7.79 -8.55 -13.65
N ASP A 436 7.25 -7.37 -13.94
CA ASP A 436 5.85 -7.16 -14.30
C ASP A 436 5.71 -7.07 -15.84
N LYS A 437 4.60 -7.55 -16.37
CA LYS A 437 4.25 -7.44 -17.78
C LYS A 437 3.21 -6.36 -18.00
N GLY A 438 3.31 -5.68 -19.14
CA GLY A 438 2.37 -4.61 -19.46
C GLY A 438 2.40 -4.23 -20.93
N GLU A 439 1.55 -3.29 -21.25
CA GLU A 439 1.45 -2.67 -22.58
C GLU A 439 1.24 -1.16 -22.41
N ILE A 440 1.72 -0.40 -23.39
CA ILE A 440 1.43 1.03 -23.50
C ILE A 440 0.48 1.18 -24.67
N ASP A 441 -0.69 1.77 -24.43
CA ASP A 441 -1.65 1.99 -25.50
C ASP A 441 -1.27 3.19 -26.39
N PRO A 442 -1.95 3.40 -27.54
CA PRO A 442 -1.65 4.51 -28.44
C PRO A 442 -1.78 5.90 -27.83
N ASP A 443 -2.53 6.04 -26.72
CA ASP A 443 -2.70 7.28 -25.98
C ASP A 443 -1.61 7.48 -24.91
N GLY A 444 -0.68 6.52 -24.76
CA GLY A 444 0.43 6.55 -23.80
C GLY A 444 0.10 5.99 -22.42
N PHE A 445 -1.08 5.41 -22.21
CA PHE A 445 -1.44 4.82 -20.92
C PHE A 445 -0.79 3.46 -20.71
N LEU A 446 -0.16 3.30 -19.55
CA LEU A 446 0.41 2.03 -19.12
C LEU A 446 -0.68 1.14 -18.51
N LYS A 447 -0.73 -0.11 -18.97
CA LYS A 447 -1.61 -1.14 -18.44
C LYS A 447 -0.78 -2.35 -18.00
N ILE A 448 -0.97 -2.78 -16.76
CA ILE A 448 -0.32 -3.97 -16.21
C ILE A 448 -1.14 -5.20 -16.62
N THR A 449 -0.49 -6.17 -17.23
CA THR A 449 -1.15 -7.39 -17.73
C THR A 449 -0.83 -8.62 -16.88
N GLY A 450 0.21 -8.60 -16.04
CA GLY A 450 0.54 -9.70 -15.13
C GLY A 450 1.93 -9.62 -14.53
N ARG A 451 2.32 -10.68 -13.82
CA ARG A 451 3.67 -10.86 -13.28
C ARG A 451 4.40 -12.00 -13.97
N LYS A 452 5.60 -11.74 -14.46
CA LYS A 452 6.42 -12.71 -15.19
C LYS A 452 6.66 -14.00 -14.39
N LYS A 453 6.94 -13.88 -13.09
CA LYS A 453 7.20 -15.01 -12.18
C LYS A 453 5.95 -15.77 -11.73
N GLU A 454 4.77 -15.16 -11.87
CA GLU A 454 3.50 -15.78 -11.48
C GLU A 454 2.81 -16.46 -12.64
N MET A 455 3.20 -16.13 -13.87
CA MET A 455 2.72 -16.82 -15.07
C MET A 455 3.29 -18.22 -15.13
N PHE A 456 2.47 -19.17 -15.48
CA PHE A 456 2.89 -20.55 -15.66
C PHE A 456 2.40 -21.14 -16.98
N LYS A 457 3.04 -22.23 -17.42
CA LYS A 457 2.61 -23.03 -18.55
C LYS A 457 1.91 -24.30 -18.07
N THR A 458 0.77 -24.59 -18.65
CA THR A 458 0.18 -25.94 -18.53
C THR A 458 0.99 -26.96 -19.34
N SER A 459 0.78 -28.26 -19.10
CA SER A 459 1.41 -29.33 -19.88
C SER A 459 1.13 -29.25 -21.38
N GLY A 460 0.02 -28.62 -21.79
CA GLY A 460 -0.32 -28.32 -23.18
C GLY A 460 0.42 -27.10 -23.76
N GLY A 461 1.39 -26.51 -23.04
CA GLY A 461 2.20 -25.38 -23.50
C GLY A 461 1.50 -24.03 -23.50
N LYS A 462 0.28 -23.91 -22.95
CA LYS A 462 -0.48 -22.66 -22.89
C LYS A 462 -0.09 -21.85 -21.66
N TYR A 463 0.18 -20.56 -21.86
CA TYR A 463 0.43 -19.62 -20.77
C TYR A 463 -0.86 -19.26 -20.05
N ILE A 464 -0.79 -19.28 -18.73
CA ILE A 464 -1.85 -18.80 -17.83
C ILE A 464 -1.31 -17.59 -17.06
N ILE A 465 -2.16 -16.58 -16.93
CA ILE A 465 -1.91 -15.39 -16.10
C ILE A 465 -2.84 -15.48 -14.89
N PRO A 466 -2.39 -16.02 -13.76
CA PRO A 466 -3.24 -16.27 -12.59
C PRO A 466 -3.97 -15.03 -12.10
N THR A 467 -3.27 -13.91 -12.05
CA THR A 467 -3.78 -12.64 -11.48
C THR A 467 -5.04 -12.13 -12.18
N LEU A 468 -5.21 -12.39 -13.48
CA LEU A 468 -6.42 -11.97 -14.20
C LEU A 468 -7.65 -12.74 -13.72
N LEU A 469 -7.53 -14.06 -13.58
CA LEU A 469 -8.60 -14.95 -13.09
C LEU A 469 -8.89 -14.66 -11.61
N GLU A 470 -7.84 -14.52 -10.81
CA GLU A 470 -7.94 -14.25 -9.37
C GLU A 470 -8.64 -12.92 -9.09
N ASN A 471 -8.27 -11.85 -9.81
CA ASN A 471 -8.89 -10.54 -9.67
C ASN A 471 -10.36 -10.53 -10.12
N ASP A 472 -10.72 -11.33 -11.12
CA ASP A 472 -12.12 -11.45 -11.55
C ASP A 472 -12.95 -12.21 -10.51
N LEU A 473 -12.44 -13.32 -9.97
CA LEU A 473 -13.14 -14.14 -8.97
C LEU A 473 -13.25 -13.47 -7.60
N LYS A 474 -12.26 -12.67 -7.20
CA LYS A 474 -12.33 -11.85 -5.98
C LYS A 474 -13.42 -10.77 -6.01
N GLN A 475 -14.08 -10.54 -7.15
CA GLN A 475 -15.26 -9.69 -7.21
C GLN A 475 -16.51 -10.36 -6.60
N SER A 476 -16.47 -11.66 -6.37
CA SER A 476 -17.54 -12.40 -5.71
C SER A 476 -17.45 -12.23 -4.20
N ARG A 477 -18.55 -11.84 -3.55
CA ARG A 477 -18.65 -11.77 -2.08
C ARG A 477 -18.44 -13.11 -1.38
N PHE A 478 -18.55 -14.23 -2.11
CA PHE A 478 -18.32 -15.58 -1.58
C PHE A 478 -16.84 -15.94 -1.48
N ILE A 479 -15.95 -15.21 -2.15
CA ILE A 479 -14.53 -15.53 -2.28
C ILE A 479 -13.68 -14.42 -1.64
N GLU A 480 -12.97 -14.76 -0.57
CA GLU A 480 -12.04 -13.83 0.09
C GLU A 480 -10.67 -13.85 -0.58
N GLN A 481 -10.13 -15.04 -0.80
CA GLN A 481 -8.85 -15.26 -1.46
C GLN A 481 -8.95 -16.40 -2.45
N ILE A 482 -8.12 -16.35 -3.47
CA ILE A 482 -8.02 -17.41 -4.47
C ILE A 482 -6.60 -17.48 -5.02
N MET A 483 -6.07 -18.68 -5.18
CA MET A 483 -4.81 -18.95 -5.85
C MET A 483 -5.03 -19.88 -7.03
N VAL A 484 -4.79 -19.38 -8.24
CA VAL A 484 -4.85 -20.19 -9.46
C VAL A 484 -3.54 -20.99 -9.57
N ILE A 485 -3.69 -22.28 -9.81
CA ILE A 485 -2.63 -23.29 -9.92
C ILE A 485 -2.73 -24.06 -11.24
N GLY A 486 -1.72 -24.84 -11.59
CA GLY A 486 -1.75 -25.70 -12.80
C GLY A 486 -0.45 -25.69 -13.60
N GLU A 487 0.67 -25.24 -12.99
CA GLU A 487 1.99 -25.29 -13.62
C GLU A 487 2.39 -26.74 -13.94
N GLY A 488 2.65 -27.02 -15.22
CA GLY A 488 2.97 -28.38 -15.69
C GLY A 488 1.77 -29.34 -15.73
N GLU A 489 0.60 -28.94 -15.24
CA GLU A 489 -0.60 -29.77 -15.19
C GLU A 489 -1.47 -29.61 -16.46
N LYS A 490 -2.42 -30.52 -16.64
CA LYS A 490 -3.27 -30.55 -17.86
C LYS A 490 -4.21 -29.36 -17.99
N MET A 491 -4.52 -28.68 -16.88
CA MET A 491 -5.53 -27.60 -16.85
C MET A 491 -5.28 -26.65 -15.68
N PRO A 492 -5.74 -25.38 -15.78
CA PRO A 492 -5.82 -24.51 -14.64
C PRO A 492 -6.85 -24.99 -13.61
N ALA A 493 -6.51 -24.84 -12.34
CA ALA A 493 -7.38 -25.12 -11.21
C ALA A 493 -7.20 -24.01 -10.15
N ALA A 494 -7.95 -24.05 -9.04
CA ALA A 494 -7.84 -23.06 -8.01
C ALA A 494 -7.96 -23.64 -6.60
N LEU A 495 -7.24 -23.01 -5.65
CA LEU A 495 -7.51 -23.09 -4.22
C LEU A 495 -8.30 -21.83 -3.85
N ILE A 496 -9.43 -21.98 -3.17
CA ILE A 496 -10.35 -20.88 -2.85
C ILE A 496 -10.58 -20.84 -1.34
N GLN A 497 -10.26 -19.71 -0.74
CA GLN A 497 -10.70 -19.38 0.61
C GLN A 497 -12.02 -18.62 0.52
N PRO A 498 -13.12 -19.14 1.10
CA PRO A 498 -14.37 -18.41 1.18
C PRO A 498 -14.25 -17.16 2.04
N ASN A 499 -15.10 -16.18 1.78
CA ASN A 499 -15.37 -15.13 2.75
C ASN A 499 -16.30 -15.73 3.83
N PHE A 500 -15.69 -16.32 4.85
CA PHE A 500 -16.40 -17.07 5.88
C PHE A 500 -17.43 -16.23 6.62
N GLU A 501 -17.18 -14.94 6.86
CA GLU A 501 -18.15 -14.03 7.50
C GLU A 501 -19.40 -13.91 6.65
N PHE A 502 -19.23 -13.54 5.39
CA PHE A 502 -20.35 -13.40 4.48
C PHE A 502 -21.09 -14.73 4.21
N VAL A 503 -20.34 -15.83 4.09
CA VAL A 503 -20.93 -17.15 3.86
C VAL A 503 -21.78 -17.58 5.04
N LYS A 504 -21.36 -17.33 6.30
CA LYS A 504 -22.15 -17.58 7.51
C LYS A 504 -23.46 -16.79 7.51
N GLU A 505 -23.39 -15.48 7.26
CA GLU A 505 -24.58 -14.63 7.13
C GLU A 505 -25.53 -15.15 6.05
N TRP A 506 -24.97 -15.56 4.91
CA TRP A 506 -25.75 -16.11 3.80
C TRP A 506 -26.42 -17.45 4.16
N ILE A 507 -25.72 -18.36 4.86
CA ILE A 507 -26.24 -19.63 5.37
C ILE A 507 -27.45 -19.37 6.30
N GLU A 508 -27.30 -18.48 7.25
CA GLU A 508 -28.35 -18.09 8.21
C GLU A 508 -29.56 -17.48 7.49
N HIS A 509 -29.31 -16.49 6.64
CA HIS A 509 -30.38 -15.80 5.90
C HIS A 509 -31.15 -16.73 4.94
N LYS A 510 -30.49 -17.74 4.37
CA LYS A 510 -31.09 -18.71 3.45
C LYS A 510 -31.56 -19.98 4.14
N HIS A 511 -31.43 -20.04 5.48
CA HIS A 511 -31.78 -21.23 6.28
C HIS A 511 -31.18 -22.52 5.71
N GLN A 512 -29.88 -22.48 5.30
CA GLN A 512 -29.21 -23.64 4.76
C GLN A 512 -28.80 -24.59 5.88
N PRO A 513 -28.94 -25.92 5.70
CA PRO A 513 -28.56 -26.94 6.69
C PRO A 513 -27.04 -27.19 6.66
N ILE A 514 -26.25 -26.18 7.04
CA ILE A 514 -24.78 -26.23 7.02
C ILE A 514 -24.29 -25.80 8.41
N GLY A 515 -23.32 -26.50 8.96
CA GLY A 515 -22.65 -26.09 10.19
C GLY A 515 -21.86 -24.78 10.00
N ASN A 516 -21.52 -24.13 11.10
CA ASN A 516 -20.87 -22.81 11.10
C ASN A 516 -19.34 -22.89 11.25
N SER A 517 -18.74 -24.10 11.33
CA SER A 517 -17.29 -24.23 11.31
C SER A 517 -16.73 -23.98 9.91
N PHE A 518 -15.47 -23.63 9.81
CA PHE A 518 -14.81 -23.41 8.53
C PHE A 518 -14.73 -24.72 7.72
N GLU A 519 -14.55 -25.83 8.40
CA GLU A 519 -14.57 -27.18 7.81
C GLU A 519 -15.93 -27.55 7.26
N ASP A 520 -17.02 -27.25 7.99
CA ASP A 520 -18.39 -27.52 7.51
C ASP A 520 -18.67 -26.73 6.23
N ILE A 521 -18.26 -25.46 6.19
CA ILE A 521 -18.41 -24.57 5.05
C ILE A 521 -17.59 -25.10 3.86
N ALA A 522 -16.32 -25.44 4.10
CA ALA A 522 -15.41 -25.91 3.04
C ALA A 522 -15.87 -27.24 2.41
N ASN A 523 -16.41 -28.14 3.23
CA ASN A 523 -16.86 -29.47 2.79
C ASN A 523 -18.32 -29.49 2.29
N SER A 524 -19.03 -28.36 2.37
CA SER A 524 -20.45 -28.30 1.97
C SER A 524 -20.62 -28.31 0.45
N GLU A 525 -21.36 -29.30 -0.07
CA GLU A 525 -21.76 -29.33 -1.47
C GLU A 525 -22.57 -28.09 -1.90
N ILE A 526 -23.33 -27.51 -1.00
CA ILE A 526 -24.13 -26.31 -1.28
C ILE A 526 -23.20 -25.13 -1.53
N ILE A 527 -22.16 -24.96 -0.73
CA ILE A 527 -21.17 -23.91 -0.89
C ILE A 527 -20.32 -24.18 -2.14
N GLN A 528 -19.89 -25.40 -2.37
CA GLN A 528 -19.18 -25.78 -3.60
C GLN A 528 -19.99 -25.43 -4.86
N LYS A 529 -21.28 -25.81 -4.89
CA LYS A 529 -22.19 -25.47 -6.00
C LYS A 529 -22.39 -23.95 -6.14
N ARG A 530 -22.37 -23.21 -5.03
CA ARG A 530 -22.50 -21.76 -5.05
C ARG A 530 -21.24 -21.09 -5.61
N ILE A 531 -20.07 -21.52 -5.17
CA ILE A 531 -18.77 -21.02 -5.68
C ILE A 531 -18.59 -21.44 -7.14
N GLN A 532 -19.01 -22.64 -7.54
CA GLN A 532 -18.97 -23.09 -8.95
C GLN A 532 -19.69 -22.09 -9.88
N LYS A 533 -20.82 -21.53 -9.47
CA LYS A 533 -21.51 -20.50 -10.27
C LYS A 533 -20.67 -19.23 -10.48
N GLU A 534 -19.88 -18.85 -9.48
CA GLU A 534 -18.96 -17.71 -9.62
C GLU A 534 -17.79 -18.05 -10.56
N VAL A 535 -17.26 -19.27 -10.45
CA VAL A 535 -16.20 -19.77 -11.35
C VAL A 535 -16.71 -19.86 -12.79
N ASP A 536 -17.93 -20.36 -13.01
CA ASP A 536 -18.54 -20.45 -14.34
C ASP A 536 -18.73 -19.06 -14.96
N LYS A 537 -19.18 -18.09 -14.16
CA LYS A 537 -19.35 -16.70 -14.59
C LYS A 537 -18.02 -16.06 -14.98
N CYS A 538 -16.97 -16.29 -14.20
CA CYS A 538 -15.61 -15.85 -14.53
C CYS A 538 -15.13 -16.50 -15.82
N ASN A 539 -15.24 -17.82 -15.92
CA ASN A 539 -14.78 -18.60 -17.07
C ASN A 539 -15.36 -18.14 -18.42
N GLN A 540 -16.57 -17.55 -18.43
CA GLN A 540 -17.17 -17.00 -19.66
C GLN A 540 -16.38 -15.85 -20.27
N LYS A 541 -15.53 -15.19 -19.50
CA LYS A 541 -14.72 -14.03 -19.93
C LYS A 541 -13.35 -14.43 -20.47
N PHE A 542 -12.96 -15.71 -20.30
CA PHE A 542 -11.61 -16.21 -20.61
C PHE A 542 -11.62 -17.31 -21.65
N GLY A 543 -10.51 -17.45 -22.35
CA GLY A 543 -10.30 -18.50 -23.34
C GLY A 543 -10.41 -19.90 -22.73
N LYS A 544 -10.85 -20.89 -23.51
CA LYS A 544 -11.09 -22.27 -23.02
C LYS A 544 -9.88 -22.88 -22.28
N TRP A 545 -8.66 -22.49 -22.65
CA TRP A 545 -7.41 -22.99 -22.05
C TRP A 545 -7.06 -22.28 -20.74
N GLU A 546 -7.61 -21.08 -20.48
CA GLU A 546 -7.38 -20.30 -19.27
C GLU A 546 -8.40 -20.61 -18.17
N GLN A 547 -9.52 -21.22 -18.56
CA GLN A 547 -10.64 -21.49 -17.66
C GLN A 547 -10.26 -22.43 -16.53
N ILE A 548 -10.62 -22.05 -15.30
CA ILE A 548 -10.52 -22.90 -14.11
C ILE A 548 -11.47 -24.09 -14.27
N LYS A 549 -10.94 -25.30 -14.33
CA LYS A 549 -11.72 -26.51 -14.56
C LYS A 549 -12.12 -27.24 -13.29
N LYS A 550 -11.32 -27.10 -12.24
CA LYS A 550 -11.57 -27.66 -10.91
C LYS A 550 -11.10 -26.67 -9.85
N PHE A 551 -11.66 -26.76 -8.66
CA PHE A 551 -11.17 -26.03 -7.49
C PHE A 551 -11.44 -26.84 -6.22
N GLU A 552 -10.68 -26.54 -5.18
CA GLU A 552 -10.93 -26.99 -3.81
C GLU A 552 -11.07 -25.78 -2.90
N ILE A 553 -11.91 -25.91 -1.86
CA ILE A 553 -12.14 -24.87 -0.86
C ILE A 553 -11.23 -25.14 0.33
N THR A 554 -10.48 -24.14 0.75
CA THR A 554 -9.61 -24.25 1.94
C THR A 554 -10.39 -23.92 3.21
N PRO A 555 -10.21 -24.70 4.30
CA PRO A 555 -10.99 -24.51 5.54
C PRO A 555 -10.37 -23.49 6.49
N GLU A 556 -9.40 -22.70 6.05
CA GLU A 556 -8.64 -21.78 6.88
C GLU A 556 -8.66 -20.36 6.33
N VAL A 557 -8.53 -19.38 7.24
CA VAL A 557 -8.33 -17.98 6.86
C VAL A 557 -6.86 -17.75 6.52
N TRP A 558 -6.59 -17.29 5.29
CA TRP A 558 -5.24 -16.93 4.89
C TRP A 558 -4.86 -15.58 5.52
N SER A 559 -3.83 -15.61 6.35
CA SER A 559 -3.37 -14.45 7.10
C SER A 559 -1.85 -14.30 7.06
N ILE A 560 -1.36 -13.20 7.61
CA ILE A 560 0.08 -12.96 7.81
C ILE A 560 0.60 -13.92 8.87
N ASP A 561 -0.13 -14.06 9.98
CA ASP A 561 0.26 -14.88 11.14
C ASP A 561 0.34 -16.38 10.79
N SER A 562 -0.58 -16.86 9.95
CA SER A 562 -0.56 -18.24 9.44
C SER A 562 0.45 -18.44 8.30
N GLY A 563 1.17 -17.40 7.89
CA GLY A 563 2.21 -17.47 6.87
C GLY A 563 1.72 -17.48 5.42
N HIS A 564 0.42 -17.42 5.16
CA HIS A 564 -0.13 -17.41 3.80
C HIS A 564 0.15 -16.10 3.06
N LEU A 565 0.16 -14.99 3.79
CA LEU A 565 0.27 -13.65 3.22
C LEU A 565 1.56 -12.96 3.66
N THR A 566 2.02 -12.03 2.84
CA THR A 566 3.09 -11.08 3.21
C THR A 566 2.49 -9.95 4.08
N PRO A 567 3.33 -9.13 4.76
CA PRO A 567 2.87 -7.94 5.48
C PRO A 567 2.04 -6.96 4.61
N THR A 568 2.23 -7.00 3.30
CA THR A 568 1.45 -6.22 2.32
C THR A 568 0.24 -6.98 1.76
N MET A 569 -0.21 -8.04 2.43
CA MET A 569 -1.36 -8.87 2.06
C MET A 569 -1.25 -9.56 0.69
N LYS A 570 -0.03 -9.76 0.18
CA LYS A 570 0.23 -10.52 -1.05
C LYS A 570 0.41 -12.01 -0.72
N MET A 571 -0.12 -12.88 -1.55
CA MET A 571 -0.02 -14.34 -1.37
C MET A 571 1.43 -14.83 -1.47
N LYS A 572 1.85 -15.62 -0.51
CA LYS A 572 3.10 -16.40 -0.56
C LYS A 572 2.82 -17.73 -1.28
N ARG A 573 2.72 -17.68 -2.62
CA ARG A 573 2.24 -18.82 -3.46
C ARG A 573 2.95 -20.15 -3.18
N ALA A 574 4.28 -20.14 -3.00
CA ALA A 574 5.04 -21.35 -2.70
C ALA A 574 4.66 -21.95 -1.34
N VAL A 575 4.44 -21.10 -0.34
CA VAL A 575 4.00 -21.52 1.00
C VAL A 575 2.60 -22.12 0.94
N ILE A 576 1.66 -21.40 0.30
CA ILE A 576 0.28 -21.87 0.14
C ILE A 576 0.24 -23.21 -0.61
N LYS A 577 1.03 -23.33 -1.70
CA LYS A 577 1.14 -24.58 -2.46
C LYS A 577 1.59 -25.75 -1.58
N ASN A 578 2.59 -25.53 -0.71
CA ASN A 578 3.08 -26.56 0.19
C ASN A 578 2.10 -26.92 1.32
N MET A 579 1.35 -25.93 1.83
CA MET A 579 0.36 -26.17 2.89
C MET A 579 -0.83 -27.01 2.41
N TYR A 580 -1.21 -26.89 1.12
CA TYR A 580 -2.39 -27.55 0.57
C TYR A 580 -2.05 -28.59 -0.51
N LEU A 581 -0.91 -29.29 -0.38
CA LEU A 581 -0.51 -30.33 -1.32
C LEU A 581 -1.57 -31.40 -1.50
N ASP A 582 -2.23 -31.84 -0.43
CA ASP A 582 -3.27 -32.87 -0.45
C ASP A 582 -4.48 -32.42 -1.28
N LEU A 583 -4.91 -31.15 -1.15
CA LEU A 583 -5.99 -30.61 -1.94
C LEU A 583 -5.59 -30.47 -3.42
N ILE A 584 -4.36 -30.12 -3.69
CA ILE A 584 -3.82 -30.04 -5.06
C ILE A 584 -3.76 -31.43 -5.69
N GLU A 585 -3.31 -32.44 -4.95
CA GLU A 585 -3.30 -33.83 -5.42
C GLU A 585 -4.72 -34.32 -5.70
N LYS A 586 -5.68 -34.06 -4.84
CA LYS A 586 -7.11 -34.36 -5.06
C LYS A 586 -7.65 -33.75 -6.35
N ILE A 587 -7.21 -32.55 -6.74
CA ILE A 587 -7.61 -31.89 -8.00
C ILE A 587 -7.09 -32.65 -9.22
N TYR A 588 -5.80 -33.01 -9.22
CA TYR A 588 -5.10 -33.52 -10.41
C TYR A 588 -4.97 -35.04 -10.48
N ARG A 589 -5.03 -35.73 -9.34
CA ARG A 589 -4.84 -37.19 -9.18
C ARG A 589 -5.96 -37.78 -8.32
N PRO A 590 -7.22 -37.74 -8.79
CA PRO A 590 -8.36 -38.22 -8.04
C PRO A 590 -8.38 -39.77 -7.93
#